data_412cc106f3fa1008114026e9f8a8644f
#
_entry.id   412cc106f3fa1008114026e9f8a8644f
#
_cell.length_a   1.000
_cell.length_b   1.000
_cell.length_c   1.000
_cell.angle_alpha   90.00
_cell.angle_beta   90.00
_cell.angle_gamma   90.00
#
_symmetry.space_group_name_H-M   'P 1'
#
loop_
_entity.id
_entity.type
_entity.pdbx_description
1 polymer ?
#
loop_
_entity_poly.entity_id
_entity_poly.type
_entity_poly.pdbx_seq_one_letter_code
_entity_poly.pdbx_strand_id
1 'polypeptide(L)'
;MKKQILLSAILSLATCNMFAADLTVTSASGDPSVEGSFPNIMASAQTDDVIKFNLATDDIEEFDAVTIDSKSLTIDGMNQATGNKIKFTGAKQTLSMKGACTIMIKNCVFTGKNKAQALFVQTGANLNIQDCDFIKNMHSSSGGVLGVSQDVTCSIKNCLFDGNSATGDGGCIRIYNNAKVTIENSTFKNNNSSASGGAIYMYSTNGKNESAFALTITNSTFVNNYAGNRAGAIYIYSRDVSKPLDGVKIINSTITANYSTKNLGGGIFVCSNTDCSSKL
;
A
#
# COMPACT_ATOMS: atom_id res chain seq x y z
N MET A 1 -58.10 -41.28 -19.90
CA MET A 1 -56.96 -41.30 -18.91
C MET A 1 -55.78 -40.63 -19.56
N LYS A 2 -55.49 -39.35 -19.12
CA LYS A 2 -54.37 -38.62 -19.65
C LYS A 2 -53.21 -38.84 -18.65
N LYS A 3 -52.11 -39.44 -19.14
CA LYS A 3 -50.86 -39.56 -18.37
C LYS A 3 -50.13 -38.20 -18.39
N GLN A 4 -50.02 -37.55 -17.23
CA GLN A 4 -49.12 -36.45 -17.03
C GLN A 4 -47.69 -37.00 -16.87
N ILE A 5 -46.80 -36.59 -17.73
CA ILE A 5 -45.36 -36.82 -17.60
C ILE A 5 -44.84 -35.69 -16.78
N LEU A 6 -44.41 -35.97 -15.53
CA LEU A 6 -43.72 -35.02 -14.65
C LEU A 6 -42.26 -34.97 -15.10
N LEU A 7 -41.87 -33.89 -15.77
CA LEU A 7 -40.48 -33.63 -16.14
C LEU A 7 -39.81 -32.98 -14.93
N SER A 8 -39.14 -33.78 -14.12
CA SER A 8 -38.26 -33.26 -13.04
C SER A 8 -36.97 -32.74 -13.67
N ALA A 9 -36.89 -31.41 -13.78
CA ALA A 9 -35.61 -30.73 -14.09
C ALA A 9 -34.69 -30.88 -12.89
N ILE A 10 -33.72 -31.75 -12.97
CA ILE A 10 -32.59 -31.82 -12.04
C ILE A 10 -31.70 -30.63 -12.37
N LEU A 11 -31.84 -29.54 -11.58
CA LEU A 11 -30.90 -28.44 -11.59
C LEU A 11 -29.65 -28.93 -10.85
N SER A 12 -28.70 -29.48 -11.60
CA SER A 12 -27.36 -29.75 -11.04
C SER A 12 -26.70 -28.42 -10.75
N LEU A 13 -26.70 -28.01 -9.45
CA LEU A 13 -25.74 -27.03 -8.96
C LEU A 13 -24.37 -27.69 -9.15
N ALA A 14 -23.70 -27.36 -10.23
CA ALA A 14 -22.27 -27.54 -10.32
C ALA A 14 -21.65 -26.59 -9.32
N THR A 15 -21.32 -27.06 -8.12
CA THR A 15 -20.37 -26.38 -7.25
C THR A 15 -19.04 -26.42 -7.98
N CYS A 16 -18.79 -25.39 -8.78
CA CYS A 16 -17.48 -25.16 -9.34
C CYS A 16 -16.57 -24.91 -8.13
N ASN A 17 -15.81 -25.90 -7.71
CA ASN A 17 -14.67 -25.69 -6.84
C ASN A 17 -13.69 -24.83 -7.64
N MET A 18 -13.79 -23.54 -7.49
CA MET A 18 -12.83 -22.60 -8.08
C MET A 18 -11.53 -22.79 -7.30
N PHE A 19 -10.62 -23.59 -7.86
CA PHE A 19 -9.24 -23.63 -7.42
C PHE A 19 -8.58 -22.31 -7.82
N ALA A 20 -7.69 -21.80 -6.97
CA ALA A 20 -6.82 -20.69 -7.29
C ALA A 20 -6.13 -20.93 -8.64
N ALA A 21 -6.22 -19.96 -9.54
CA ALA A 21 -5.61 -20.04 -10.85
C ALA A 21 -4.37 -19.15 -10.96
N ASP A 22 -3.43 -19.59 -11.77
CA ASP A 22 -2.35 -18.72 -12.27
C ASP A 22 -2.85 -17.99 -13.52
N LEU A 23 -3.09 -16.69 -13.40
CA LEU A 23 -3.48 -15.83 -14.51
C LEU A 23 -2.25 -15.06 -15.01
N THR A 24 -1.95 -15.18 -16.30
CA THR A 24 -0.73 -14.58 -16.86
C THR A 24 -1.04 -13.34 -17.70
N VAL A 25 -0.45 -12.22 -17.34
CA VAL A 25 -0.42 -10.99 -18.13
C VAL A 25 0.57 -11.20 -19.29
N THR A 26 0.08 -11.09 -20.52
CA THR A 26 0.85 -11.34 -21.75
C THR A 26 0.95 -10.12 -22.66
N SER A 27 0.24 -9.04 -22.32
CA SER A 27 0.30 -7.76 -23.02
C SER A 27 0.71 -6.64 -22.07
N ALA A 28 1.65 -5.81 -22.47
CA ALA A 28 2.11 -4.63 -21.72
C ALA A 28 1.12 -3.46 -21.81
N SER A 29 0.05 -3.56 -22.61
CA SER A 29 -0.94 -2.51 -22.79
C SER A 29 -1.66 -2.16 -21.48
N GLY A 30 -1.93 -0.88 -21.29
CA GLY A 30 -2.78 -0.36 -20.23
C GLY A 30 -4.28 -0.36 -20.57
N ASP A 31 -4.66 -0.75 -21.78
CA ASP A 31 -6.06 -0.77 -22.22
C ASP A 31 -6.76 -2.05 -21.72
N PRO A 32 -7.87 -1.93 -20.95
CA PRO A 32 -8.61 -3.07 -20.45
C PRO A 32 -9.32 -3.89 -21.54
N SER A 33 -9.50 -3.34 -22.75
CA SER A 33 -10.07 -4.06 -23.89
C SER A 33 -9.07 -4.98 -24.60
N VAL A 34 -7.77 -4.80 -24.33
CA VAL A 34 -6.72 -5.65 -24.88
C VAL A 34 -6.59 -6.93 -24.07
N GLU A 35 -6.84 -8.05 -24.73
CA GLU A 35 -6.71 -9.38 -24.13
C GLU A 35 -5.29 -9.59 -23.57
N GLY A 36 -5.21 -10.14 -22.37
CA GLY A 36 -3.95 -10.40 -21.68
C GLY A 36 -3.28 -9.15 -21.08
N SER A 37 -3.86 -7.95 -21.19
CA SER A 37 -3.39 -6.78 -20.47
C SER A 37 -3.63 -6.91 -18.96
N PHE A 38 -2.83 -6.20 -18.13
CA PHE A 38 -3.01 -6.25 -16.68
C PHE A 38 -4.44 -5.88 -16.23
N PRO A 39 -5.06 -4.75 -16.68
CA PRO A 39 -6.42 -4.43 -16.29
C PRO A 39 -7.45 -5.44 -16.82
N ASN A 40 -7.24 -6.05 -18.01
CA ASN A 40 -8.09 -7.09 -18.54
C ASN A 40 -8.08 -8.35 -17.66
N ILE A 41 -6.89 -8.82 -17.30
CA ILE A 41 -6.72 -9.98 -16.40
C ILE A 41 -7.31 -9.69 -15.02
N MET A 42 -7.08 -8.50 -14.46
CA MET A 42 -7.63 -8.11 -13.16
C MET A 42 -9.16 -8.08 -13.13
N ALA A 43 -9.81 -7.77 -14.24
CA ALA A 43 -11.28 -7.79 -14.36
C ALA A 43 -11.85 -9.22 -14.21
N SER A 44 -11.16 -10.22 -14.72
CA SER A 44 -11.57 -11.64 -14.67
C SER A 44 -11.11 -12.39 -13.41
N ALA A 45 -10.08 -11.88 -12.71
CA ALA A 45 -9.48 -12.52 -11.55
C ALA A 45 -10.50 -12.80 -10.44
N GLN A 46 -10.37 -13.96 -9.82
CA GLN A 46 -11.20 -14.45 -8.71
C GLN A 46 -10.38 -14.48 -7.41
N THR A 47 -11.04 -14.80 -6.30
CA THR A 47 -10.38 -15.01 -5.02
C THR A 47 -9.34 -16.13 -5.10
N ASP A 48 -8.19 -15.89 -4.48
CA ASP A 48 -7.01 -16.74 -4.39
C ASP A 48 -6.20 -16.89 -5.68
N ASP A 49 -6.59 -16.23 -6.78
CA ASP A 49 -5.79 -16.23 -8.01
C ASP A 49 -4.42 -15.55 -7.82
N VAL A 50 -3.46 -16.03 -8.61
CA VAL A 50 -2.12 -15.46 -8.69
C VAL A 50 -1.92 -14.82 -10.05
N ILE A 51 -1.72 -13.51 -10.07
CA ILE A 51 -1.45 -12.75 -11.28
C ILE A 51 0.06 -12.76 -11.53
N LYS A 52 0.47 -13.34 -12.65
CA LYS A 52 1.85 -13.47 -13.11
C LYS A 52 2.08 -12.68 -14.40
N PHE A 53 3.31 -12.51 -14.79
CA PHE A 53 3.68 -11.73 -15.97
C PHE A 53 4.65 -12.52 -16.86
N ASN A 54 4.37 -12.51 -18.15
CA ASN A 54 5.25 -13.08 -19.19
C ASN A 54 5.31 -12.12 -20.39
N LEU A 55 6.11 -11.07 -20.27
CA LEU A 55 6.15 -9.95 -21.18
C LEU A 55 7.55 -9.80 -21.79
N ALA A 56 7.62 -9.38 -23.05
CA ALA A 56 8.88 -9.03 -23.70
C ALA A 56 9.54 -7.76 -23.12
N THR A 57 8.78 -6.96 -22.37
CA THR A 57 9.23 -5.77 -21.66
C THR A 57 8.86 -5.86 -20.18
N ASP A 58 9.57 -5.14 -19.33
CA ASP A 58 9.22 -5.05 -17.90
C ASP A 58 8.27 -3.90 -17.59
N ASP A 59 8.04 -2.99 -18.52
CA ASP A 59 7.18 -1.82 -18.33
C ASP A 59 5.73 -2.12 -18.74
N ILE A 60 4.78 -1.84 -17.87
CA ILE A 60 3.35 -1.81 -18.17
C ILE A 60 2.96 -0.38 -18.53
N GLU A 61 2.25 -0.20 -19.64
CA GLU A 61 1.69 1.08 -20.03
C GLU A 61 0.72 1.63 -18.98
N GLU A 62 0.53 2.95 -18.98
CA GLU A 62 -0.38 3.60 -18.06
C GLU A 62 -1.82 3.11 -18.26
N PHE A 63 -2.52 2.85 -17.17
CA PHE A 63 -3.91 2.44 -17.15
C PHE A 63 -4.70 3.19 -16.05
N ASP A 64 -6.02 3.15 -16.13
CA ASP A 64 -6.88 3.65 -15.07
C ASP A 64 -6.78 2.76 -13.83
N ALA A 65 -6.99 3.36 -12.64
CA ALA A 65 -6.87 2.63 -11.38
C ALA A 65 -7.71 1.36 -11.36
N VAL A 66 -7.08 0.24 -11.04
CA VAL A 66 -7.77 -1.03 -10.82
C VAL A 66 -8.27 -1.09 -9.37
N THR A 67 -9.55 -1.36 -9.20
CA THR A 67 -10.14 -1.61 -7.87
C THR A 67 -10.29 -3.11 -7.64
N ILE A 68 -9.69 -3.59 -6.56
CA ILE A 68 -9.86 -4.94 -6.06
C ILE A 68 -10.90 -4.88 -4.93
N ASP A 69 -12.04 -5.51 -5.12
CA ASP A 69 -13.17 -5.46 -4.20
C ASP A 69 -13.51 -6.86 -3.71
N SER A 70 -13.39 -7.08 -2.41
CA SER A 70 -13.84 -8.28 -1.68
C SER A 70 -13.31 -9.60 -2.25
N LYS A 71 -12.13 -9.58 -2.91
CA LYS A 71 -11.44 -10.77 -3.39
C LYS A 71 -9.96 -10.74 -3.02
N SER A 72 -9.50 -11.78 -2.34
CA SER A 72 -8.09 -11.96 -2.02
C SER A 72 -7.32 -12.46 -3.24
N LEU A 73 -6.13 -11.94 -3.50
CA LEU A 73 -5.29 -12.42 -4.60
C LEU A 73 -3.81 -12.04 -4.39
N THR A 74 -2.97 -12.65 -5.21
CA THR A 74 -1.54 -12.35 -5.25
C THR A 74 -1.17 -11.72 -6.59
N ILE A 75 -0.43 -10.60 -6.57
CA ILE A 75 0.22 -10.02 -7.75
C ILE A 75 1.72 -10.29 -7.60
N ASP A 76 2.25 -11.17 -8.42
CA ASP A 76 3.67 -11.51 -8.48
C ASP A 76 4.30 -10.90 -9.74
N GLY A 77 4.96 -9.77 -9.56
CA GLY A 77 5.55 -9.00 -10.65
C GLY A 77 6.90 -9.53 -11.14
N MET A 78 7.30 -10.74 -10.79
CA MET A 78 8.47 -11.35 -11.44
C MET A 78 8.12 -11.71 -12.88
N ASN A 79 8.70 -10.99 -13.85
CA ASN A 79 8.46 -11.23 -15.26
C ASN A 79 9.17 -12.54 -15.69
N GLN A 80 8.40 -13.52 -16.11
CA GLN A 80 8.91 -14.85 -16.46
C GLN A 80 9.80 -14.85 -17.70
N ALA A 81 9.59 -13.90 -18.63
CA ALA A 81 10.38 -13.80 -19.84
C ALA A 81 11.75 -13.15 -19.62
N THR A 82 11.86 -12.18 -18.73
CA THR A 82 13.08 -11.38 -18.53
C THR A 82 13.81 -11.68 -17.21
N GLY A 83 13.12 -12.23 -16.23
CA GLY A 83 13.62 -12.42 -14.87
C GLY A 83 13.69 -11.13 -14.04
N ASN A 84 13.13 -10.02 -14.52
CA ASN A 84 13.11 -8.73 -13.83
C ASN A 84 11.76 -8.47 -13.13
N LYS A 85 11.72 -7.46 -12.26
CA LYS A 85 10.49 -6.95 -11.69
C LYS A 85 9.70 -6.15 -12.72
N ILE A 86 8.41 -6.38 -12.79
CA ILE A 86 7.47 -5.56 -13.56
C ILE A 86 7.41 -4.14 -12.99
N LYS A 87 7.38 -3.14 -13.90
CA LYS A 87 7.29 -1.73 -13.57
C LYS A 87 5.91 -1.18 -13.92
N PHE A 88 5.20 -0.71 -12.90
CA PHE A 88 3.97 0.05 -13.05
C PHE A 88 4.30 1.54 -13.12
N THR A 89 4.34 2.07 -14.33
CA THR A 89 4.67 3.47 -14.63
C THR A 89 3.41 4.33 -14.79
N GLY A 90 3.57 5.65 -14.96
CA GLY A 90 2.46 6.57 -15.24
C GLY A 90 1.92 7.31 -14.02
N ALA A 91 1.11 8.32 -14.28
CA ALA A 91 0.69 9.34 -13.31
C ALA A 91 -0.47 8.91 -12.41
N LYS A 92 -1.28 7.95 -12.84
CA LYS A 92 -2.51 7.53 -12.16
C LYS A 92 -2.23 6.55 -11.01
N GLN A 93 -3.20 6.40 -10.13
CA GLN A 93 -3.18 5.37 -9.09
C GLN A 93 -3.19 3.97 -9.74
N THR A 94 -2.36 3.06 -9.24
CA THR A 94 -2.32 1.70 -9.79
C THR A 94 -3.41 0.81 -9.19
N LEU A 95 -3.47 0.70 -7.87
CA LEU A 95 -4.38 -0.22 -7.19
C LEU A 95 -5.13 0.46 -6.04
N SER A 96 -6.43 0.20 -5.96
CA SER A 96 -7.27 0.47 -4.81
C SER A 96 -7.88 -0.83 -4.30
N MET A 97 -7.76 -1.10 -3.01
CA MET A 97 -8.25 -2.33 -2.38
C MET A 97 -9.33 -1.99 -1.37
N LYS A 98 -10.46 -2.68 -1.41
CA LYS A 98 -11.59 -2.48 -0.49
C LYS A 98 -12.34 -3.78 -0.22
N GLY A 99 -13.20 -3.74 0.80
CA GLY A 99 -13.98 -4.92 1.21
C GLY A 99 -13.13 -5.95 1.96
N ALA A 100 -13.73 -7.06 2.35
CA ALA A 100 -13.06 -8.10 3.12
C ALA A 100 -12.13 -8.94 2.23
N CYS A 101 -10.87 -8.51 2.10
CA CYS A 101 -9.87 -9.20 1.28
C CYS A 101 -8.46 -9.07 1.86
N THR A 102 -7.57 -9.96 1.43
CA THR A 102 -6.14 -9.86 1.68
C THR A 102 -5.39 -9.91 0.36
N ILE A 103 -4.64 -8.86 0.08
CA ILE A 103 -3.87 -8.72 -1.15
C ILE A 103 -2.39 -8.88 -0.83
N MET A 104 -1.71 -9.72 -1.61
CA MET A 104 -0.25 -9.82 -1.65
C MET A 104 0.26 -9.17 -2.92
N ILE A 105 1.20 -8.23 -2.78
CA ILE A 105 1.93 -7.62 -3.90
C ILE A 105 3.41 -7.90 -3.70
N LYS A 106 4.03 -8.56 -4.65
CA LYS A 106 5.47 -8.86 -4.55
C LYS A 106 6.19 -8.69 -5.89
N ASN A 107 7.50 -8.45 -5.82
CA ASN A 107 8.37 -8.35 -6.98
C ASN A 107 7.93 -7.29 -8.00
N CYS A 108 7.44 -6.14 -7.52
CA CYS A 108 6.96 -5.05 -8.37
C CYS A 108 7.79 -3.78 -8.18
N VAL A 109 7.86 -2.97 -9.23
CA VAL A 109 8.35 -1.58 -9.16
C VAL A 109 7.19 -0.64 -9.46
N PHE A 110 6.96 0.34 -8.59
CA PHE A 110 6.00 1.41 -8.80
C PHE A 110 6.75 2.73 -8.95
N THR A 111 6.57 3.40 -10.09
CA THR A 111 7.33 4.61 -10.37
C THR A 111 6.52 5.63 -11.20
N GLY A 112 6.93 6.90 -11.15
CA GLY A 112 6.39 7.94 -11.99
C GLY A 112 5.00 8.46 -11.62
N LYS A 113 4.40 8.03 -10.51
CA LYS A 113 3.14 8.59 -10.04
C LYS A 113 3.34 10.07 -9.70
N ASN A 114 2.51 10.95 -10.20
CA ASN A 114 2.68 12.39 -10.00
C ASN A 114 1.43 13.14 -9.53
N LYS A 115 0.31 12.45 -9.34
CA LYS A 115 -0.95 13.04 -8.86
C LYS A 115 -1.70 12.16 -7.86
N ALA A 116 -1.43 10.87 -7.84
CA ALA A 116 -2.16 9.90 -7.03
C ALA A 116 -1.19 8.92 -6.35
N GLN A 117 -1.61 8.35 -5.25
CA GLN A 117 -0.90 7.26 -4.57
C GLN A 117 -0.76 6.06 -5.52
N ALA A 118 0.35 5.33 -5.45
CA ALA A 118 0.48 4.07 -6.17
C ALA A 118 -0.55 3.04 -5.65
N LEU A 119 -0.68 2.96 -4.32
CA LEU A 119 -1.54 1.99 -3.64
C LEU A 119 -2.44 2.69 -2.61
N PHE A 120 -3.71 2.29 -2.55
CA PHE A 120 -4.64 2.74 -1.53
C PHE A 120 -5.41 1.55 -0.94
N VAL A 121 -5.24 1.28 0.35
CA VAL A 121 -5.94 0.21 1.04
C VAL A 121 -7.00 0.77 1.97
N GLN A 122 -8.25 0.41 1.70
CA GLN A 122 -9.43 0.89 2.40
C GLN A 122 -9.83 -0.06 3.54
N THR A 123 -10.62 0.44 4.46
CA THR A 123 -11.18 -0.34 5.57
C THR A 123 -11.79 -1.67 5.09
N GLY A 124 -11.46 -2.73 5.81
CA GLY A 124 -11.88 -4.10 5.49
C GLY A 124 -10.86 -4.89 4.67
N ALA A 125 -10.00 -4.22 3.88
CA ALA A 125 -8.94 -4.89 3.15
C ALA A 125 -7.65 -4.98 3.98
N ASN A 126 -6.85 -6.02 3.71
CA ASN A 126 -5.49 -6.16 4.24
C ASN A 126 -4.49 -6.19 3.09
N LEU A 127 -3.27 -5.69 3.35
CA LEU A 127 -2.24 -5.58 2.33
C LEU A 127 -0.91 -6.14 2.82
N ASN A 128 -0.33 -7.04 2.04
CA ASN A 128 1.04 -7.50 2.22
C ASN A 128 1.86 -7.06 1.01
N ILE A 129 2.98 -6.39 1.25
CA ILE A 129 3.92 -5.92 0.23
C ILE A 129 5.28 -6.55 0.52
N GLN A 130 5.85 -7.21 -0.47
CA GLN A 130 7.14 -7.88 -0.32
C GLN A 130 8.03 -7.68 -1.54
N ASP A 131 9.32 -7.47 -1.33
CA ASP A 131 10.33 -7.37 -2.39
C ASP A 131 9.98 -6.33 -3.48
N CYS A 132 9.32 -5.21 -3.09
CA CYS A 132 8.87 -4.16 -3.99
C CYS A 132 9.71 -2.89 -3.89
N ASP A 133 9.80 -2.16 -5.02
CA ASP A 133 10.47 -0.88 -5.09
C ASP A 133 9.48 0.24 -5.44
N PHE A 134 9.48 1.29 -4.65
CA PHE A 134 8.66 2.50 -4.86
C PHE A 134 9.59 3.67 -5.10
N ILE A 135 9.67 4.13 -6.36
CA ILE A 135 10.71 5.06 -6.78
C ILE A 135 10.08 6.30 -7.40
N LYS A 136 10.41 7.49 -6.85
CA LYS A 136 10.02 8.81 -7.40
C LYS A 136 8.52 8.94 -7.66
N ASN A 137 7.70 8.42 -6.78
CA ASN A 137 6.26 8.65 -6.82
C ASN A 137 5.92 9.96 -6.10
N MET A 138 4.90 10.67 -6.57
CA MET A 138 4.41 11.88 -5.96
C MET A 138 2.89 11.85 -5.85
N HIS A 139 2.38 12.28 -4.71
CA HIS A 139 0.95 12.50 -4.52
C HIS A 139 0.67 13.97 -4.22
N SER A 140 -0.33 14.53 -4.88
CA SER A 140 -0.78 15.92 -4.67
C SER A 140 -1.53 16.14 -3.35
N SER A 141 -1.55 15.16 -2.48
CA SER A 141 -2.11 15.21 -1.12
C SER A 141 -1.15 14.47 -0.17
N SER A 142 -1.61 13.53 0.63
CA SER A 142 -0.81 12.82 1.64
C SER A 142 -0.57 11.36 1.26
N GLY A 143 0.56 10.79 1.69
CA GLY A 143 0.98 9.44 1.36
C GLY A 143 1.41 9.32 -0.10
N GLY A 144 2.65 9.71 -0.42
CA GLY A 144 3.17 9.74 -1.80
C GLY A 144 3.10 8.41 -2.54
N VAL A 145 3.10 7.31 -1.80
CA VAL A 145 3.04 5.94 -2.32
C VAL A 145 1.80 5.21 -1.85
N LEU A 146 1.57 5.19 -0.52
CA LEU A 146 0.61 4.31 0.11
C LEU A 146 -0.29 5.08 1.09
N GLY A 147 -1.60 4.94 0.91
CA GLY A 147 -2.61 5.30 1.89
C GLY A 147 -3.14 4.06 2.60
N VAL A 148 -3.00 4.01 3.93
CA VAL A 148 -3.53 2.94 4.78
C VAL A 148 -4.69 3.50 5.57
N SER A 149 -5.91 3.10 5.24
CA SER A 149 -7.13 3.54 5.94
C SER A 149 -7.23 2.94 7.35
N GLN A 150 -8.23 3.39 8.09
CA GLN A 150 -8.50 2.88 9.43
C GLN A 150 -8.82 1.37 9.43
N ASP A 151 -8.49 0.70 10.53
CA ASP A 151 -8.77 -0.71 10.78
C ASP A 151 -8.15 -1.69 9.76
N VAL A 152 -7.11 -1.26 9.05
CA VAL A 152 -6.38 -2.05 8.06
C VAL A 152 -5.16 -2.71 8.71
N THR A 153 -4.88 -3.95 8.35
CA THR A 153 -3.58 -4.58 8.62
C THR A 153 -2.70 -4.50 7.36
N CYS A 154 -1.51 -3.93 7.50
CA CYS A 154 -0.56 -3.78 6.40
C CYS A 154 0.83 -4.30 6.81
N SER A 155 1.40 -5.18 6.00
CA SER A 155 2.76 -5.70 6.17
C SER A 155 3.64 -5.28 5.00
N ILE A 156 4.83 -4.74 5.29
CA ILE A 156 5.81 -4.28 4.30
C ILE A 156 7.14 -4.96 4.63
N LYS A 157 7.67 -5.74 3.68
CA LYS A 157 8.89 -6.50 3.88
C LYS A 157 9.85 -6.40 2.71
N ASN A 158 11.14 -6.22 2.98
CA ASN A 158 12.22 -6.16 1.98
C ASN A 158 11.95 -5.12 0.88
N CYS A 159 11.40 -3.95 1.23
CA CYS A 159 10.99 -2.95 0.25
C CYS A 159 11.93 -1.73 0.25
N LEU A 160 12.01 -1.09 -0.93
CA LEU A 160 12.70 0.17 -1.12
C LEU A 160 11.69 1.29 -1.40
N PHE A 161 11.81 2.40 -0.65
CA PHE A 161 11.08 3.64 -0.87
C PHE A 161 12.11 4.75 -1.11
N ASP A 162 12.30 5.16 -2.37
CA ASP A 162 13.35 6.11 -2.76
C ASP A 162 12.79 7.30 -3.52
N GLY A 163 13.04 8.50 -3.01
CA GLY A 163 12.71 9.75 -3.69
C GLY A 163 11.21 10.01 -3.85
N ASN A 164 10.36 9.42 -3.01
CA ASN A 164 8.93 9.64 -3.08
C ASN A 164 8.53 10.94 -2.37
N SER A 165 7.41 11.54 -2.78
CA SER A 165 6.98 12.81 -2.23
C SER A 165 5.46 12.96 -2.09
N ALA A 166 5.06 13.82 -1.15
CA ALA A 166 3.68 14.24 -0.96
C ALA A 166 3.60 15.75 -0.70
N THR A 167 2.58 16.41 -1.22
CA THR A 167 2.33 17.84 -0.89
C THR A 167 1.69 17.99 0.49
N GLY A 168 1.10 16.93 1.03
CA GLY A 168 0.62 16.81 2.41
C GLY A 168 1.57 16.00 3.28
N ASP A 169 1.00 15.28 4.23
CA ASP A 169 1.72 14.46 5.21
C ASP A 169 2.13 13.09 4.66
N GLY A 170 3.25 12.56 5.14
CA GLY A 170 3.77 11.25 4.79
C GLY A 170 4.31 11.18 3.35
N GLY A 171 5.57 11.51 3.14
CA GLY A 171 6.20 11.49 1.82
C GLY A 171 6.09 10.13 1.09
N CYS A 172 6.04 9.04 1.85
CA CYS A 172 5.74 7.71 1.33
C CYS A 172 4.39 7.20 1.81
N ILE A 173 4.20 7.09 3.12
CA ILE A 173 3.08 6.37 3.72
C ILE A 173 2.30 7.29 4.64
N ARG A 174 0.97 7.30 4.46
CA ARG A 174 0.04 7.85 5.43
C ARG A 174 -0.79 6.73 6.06
N ILE A 175 -0.80 6.69 7.39
CA ILE A 175 -1.49 5.69 8.20
C ILE A 175 -2.58 6.37 9.01
N TYR A 176 -3.81 5.84 8.89
CA TYR A 176 -4.98 6.34 9.63
C TYR A 176 -5.27 5.51 10.89
N ASN A 177 -6.27 5.95 11.65
CA ASN A 177 -6.72 5.39 12.92
C ASN A 177 -6.78 3.85 12.95
N ASN A 178 -6.35 3.23 14.05
CA ASN A 178 -6.44 1.79 14.32
C ASN A 178 -5.78 0.87 13.30
N ALA A 179 -5.09 1.41 12.29
CA ALA A 179 -4.36 0.57 11.37
C ALA A 179 -3.16 -0.11 12.07
N LYS A 180 -2.93 -1.36 11.72
CA LYS A 180 -1.78 -2.15 12.20
C LYS A 180 -0.77 -2.28 11.07
N VAL A 181 0.37 -1.61 11.21
CA VAL A 181 1.41 -1.62 10.17
C VAL A 181 2.70 -2.24 10.71
N THR A 182 3.21 -3.22 9.98
CA THR A 182 4.54 -3.80 10.23
C THR A 182 5.47 -3.51 9.06
N ILE A 183 6.68 -3.09 9.36
CA ILE A 183 7.73 -2.79 8.37
C ILE A 183 8.98 -3.56 8.78
N GLU A 184 9.48 -4.40 7.90
CA GLU A 184 10.63 -5.25 8.15
C GLU A 184 11.65 -5.16 7.01
N ASN A 185 12.93 -5.10 7.34
CA ASN A 185 14.06 -5.15 6.38
C ASN A 185 13.89 -4.14 5.21
N SER A 186 13.36 -2.95 5.47
CA SER A 186 12.99 -2.01 4.41
C SER A 186 13.79 -0.70 4.51
N THR A 187 13.97 -0.04 3.38
CA THR A 187 14.72 1.21 3.29
C THR A 187 13.84 2.34 2.79
N PHE A 188 13.82 3.44 3.55
CA PHE A 188 13.16 4.70 3.22
C PHE A 188 14.22 5.79 3.08
N LYS A 189 14.50 6.22 1.84
CA LYS A 189 15.54 7.23 1.60
C LYS A 189 15.08 8.34 0.66
N ASN A 190 15.59 9.55 0.91
CA ASN A 190 15.33 10.72 0.07
C ASN A 190 13.84 11.07 -0.12
N ASN A 191 12.97 10.65 0.80
CA ASN A 191 11.54 10.92 0.66
C ASN A 191 11.18 12.27 1.26
N ASN A 192 10.15 12.91 0.70
CA ASN A 192 9.81 14.29 1.00
C ASN A 192 8.32 14.48 1.28
N SER A 193 8.02 15.18 2.36
CA SER A 193 6.68 15.70 2.66
C SER A 193 6.73 17.22 2.74
N SER A 194 5.82 17.93 2.09
CA SER A 194 5.71 19.37 2.28
C SER A 194 5.15 19.74 3.66
N ALA A 195 4.53 18.79 4.35
CA ALA A 195 4.00 18.94 5.71
C ALA A 195 4.82 18.12 6.71
N SER A 196 4.31 17.04 7.28
CA SER A 196 4.96 16.29 8.35
C SER A 196 5.19 14.82 7.96
N GLY A 197 6.25 14.22 8.53
CA GLY A 197 6.63 12.85 8.24
C GLY A 197 7.20 12.67 6.83
N GLY A 198 8.47 13.02 6.63
CA GLY A 198 9.11 12.92 5.32
C GLY A 198 9.01 11.54 4.68
N ALA A 199 9.03 10.48 5.47
CA ALA A 199 8.71 9.13 5.02
C ALA A 199 7.33 8.67 5.47
N ILE A 200 7.05 8.66 6.78
CA ILE A 200 5.83 8.10 7.35
C ILE A 200 5.10 9.15 8.19
N TYR A 201 3.79 9.24 7.98
CA TYR A 201 2.87 9.98 8.83
C TYR A 201 1.81 9.05 9.39
N MET A 202 1.70 8.99 10.70
CA MET A 202 0.69 8.22 11.40
C MET A 202 -0.19 9.14 12.24
N TYR A 203 -1.50 9.01 12.11
CA TYR A 203 -2.46 9.92 12.72
C TYR A 203 -3.66 9.20 13.30
N SER A 204 -3.97 9.45 14.59
CA SER A 204 -5.21 9.00 15.22
C SER A 204 -5.99 10.17 15.81
N THR A 205 -7.25 10.24 15.43
CA THR A 205 -8.21 11.23 15.97
C THR A 205 -9.15 10.68 17.02
N ASN A 206 -9.25 9.38 17.13
CA ASN A 206 -10.29 8.76 17.94
C ASN A 206 -9.84 8.66 19.40
N GLY A 207 -10.48 9.48 20.22
CA GLY A 207 -10.18 9.60 21.62
C GLY A 207 -11.24 8.95 22.46
N LYS A 208 -11.50 7.71 22.57
CA LYS A 208 -12.15 7.16 23.78
C LYS A 208 -12.30 5.64 23.87
N ASN A 209 -12.32 4.88 22.76
CA ASN A 209 -12.64 3.45 22.85
C ASN A 209 -11.88 2.53 21.88
N GLU A 210 -10.78 2.99 21.29
CA GLU A 210 -10.23 2.24 20.16
C GLU A 210 -8.86 1.65 20.43
N SER A 211 -8.69 0.48 19.85
CA SER A 211 -7.49 -0.35 19.91
C SER A 211 -6.26 0.47 19.58
N ALA A 212 -5.22 0.25 20.34
CA ALA A 212 -3.96 0.94 20.19
C ALA A 212 -3.45 0.93 18.74
N PHE A 213 -2.89 2.04 18.29
CA PHE A 213 -1.97 2.04 17.15
C PHE A 213 -1.03 0.85 17.22
N ALA A 214 -0.76 0.24 16.09
CA ALA A 214 0.33 -0.69 16.00
C ALA A 214 1.20 -0.32 14.81
N LEU A 215 2.36 0.28 15.09
CA LEU A 215 3.43 0.47 14.11
C LEU A 215 4.67 -0.24 14.64
N THR A 216 5.03 -1.34 14.00
CA THR A 216 6.26 -2.06 14.31
C THR A 216 7.23 -1.92 13.14
N ILE A 217 8.41 -1.37 13.41
CA ILE A 217 9.50 -1.21 12.44
C ILE A 217 10.67 -2.02 12.95
N THR A 218 11.17 -2.95 12.13
CA THR A 218 12.29 -3.82 12.50
C THR A 218 13.32 -3.87 11.38
N ASN A 219 14.59 -3.85 11.73
CA ASN A 219 15.73 -4.00 10.80
C ASN A 219 15.65 -3.06 9.59
N SER A 220 15.17 -1.84 9.76
CA SER A 220 14.89 -0.92 8.65
C SER A 220 15.71 0.35 8.73
N THR A 221 15.89 1.02 7.58
CA THR A 221 16.70 2.23 7.47
C THR A 221 15.86 3.40 6.98
N PHE A 222 15.97 4.54 7.67
CA PHE A 222 15.38 5.83 7.29
C PHE A 222 16.51 6.86 7.17
N VAL A 223 16.82 7.28 5.94
CA VAL A 223 17.95 8.17 5.70
C VAL A 223 17.60 9.29 4.70
N ASN A 224 18.06 10.49 4.97
CA ASN A 224 17.87 11.67 4.11
C ASN A 224 16.39 11.97 3.79
N ASN A 225 15.46 11.65 4.68
CA ASN A 225 14.07 12.03 4.47
C ASN A 225 13.83 13.45 5.00
N TYR A 226 12.94 14.17 4.34
CA TYR A 226 12.70 15.58 4.57
C TYR A 226 11.22 15.88 4.83
N ALA A 227 10.97 16.78 5.78
CA ALA A 227 9.63 17.31 6.03
C ALA A 227 9.64 18.86 6.12
N GLY A 228 8.69 19.50 5.49
CA GLY A 228 8.52 20.95 5.52
C GLY A 228 8.04 21.47 6.89
N ASN A 229 7.57 20.61 7.77
CA ASN A 229 7.07 21.00 9.10
C ASN A 229 7.72 20.16 10.20
N ARG A 230 7.30 18.92 10.45
CA ARG A 230 7.73 18.09 11.58
C ARG A 230 8.16 16.70 11.14
N ALA A 231 9.12 16.12 11.84
CA ALA A 231 9.66 14.78 11.63
C ALA A 231 10.18 14.54 10.21
N GLY A 232 11.46 14.69 10.02
CA GLY A 232 12.10 14.39 8.74
C GLY A 232 11.86 12.96 8.26
N ALA A 233 11.77 11.99 9.17
CA ALA A 233 11.41 10.61 8.80
C ALA A 233 10.00 10.23 9.25
N ILE A 234 9.73 10.13 10.55
CA ILE A 234 8.51 9.50 11.06
C ILE A 234 7.77 10.45 12.01
N TYR A 235 6.57 10.84 11.65
CA TYR A 235 5.66 11.60 12.49
C TYR A 235 4.52 10.71 13.01
N ILE A 236 4.34 10.74 14.33
CA ILE A 236 3.28 9.99 15.02
C ILE A 236 2.46 10.97 15.84
N TYR A 237 1.20 11.06 15.53
CA TYR A 237 0.24 11.90 16.24
C TYR A 237 -0.89 11.08 16.84
N SER A 238 -1.09 11.21 18.14
CA SER A 238 -2.27 10.66 18.83
C SER A 238 -3.03 11.80 19.51
N ARG A 239 -4.32 11.91 19.24
CA ARG A 239 -5.17 12.88 19.92
C ARG A 239 -5.55 12.44 21.33
N ASP A 240 -5.48 11.15 21.62
CA ASP A 240 -5.81 10.59 22.92
C ASP A 240 -4.57 10.52 23.82
N VAL A 241 -4.52 11.40 24.81
CA VAL A 241 -3.45 11.44 25.82
C VAL A 241 -3.55 10.32 26.87
N SER A 242 -4.69 9.65 26.96
CA SER A 242 -4.93 8.59 27.95
C SER A 242 -4.38 7.23 27.51
N LYS A 243 -4.06 7.07 26.24
CA LYS A 243 -3.46 5.85 25.69
C LYS A 243 -2.07 6.18 25.16
N PRO A 244 -1.04 5.81 25.91
CA PRO A 244 0.33 5.97 25.45
C PRO A 244 0.53 5.18 24.14
N LEU A 245 1.57 5.55 23.41
CA LEU A 245 1.94 4.93 22.13
C LEU A 245 2.47 3.49 22.29
N ASP A 246 1.85 2.70 23.18
CA ASP A 246 2.29 1.34 23.54
C ASP A 246 2.38 0.39 22.33
N GLY A 247 1.67 0.72 21.25
CA GLY A 247 1.71 -0.04 20.00
C GLY A 247 2.82 0.38 19.02
N VAL A 248 3.67 1.36 19.35
CA VAL A 248 4.76 1.78 18.46
C VAL A 248 6.07 1.15 18.92
N LYS A 249 6.68 0.37 18.03
CA LYS A 249 7.97 -0.30 18.27
C LYS A 249 8.92 -0.05 17.11
N ILE A 250 10.12 0.42 17.41
CA ILE A 250 11.21 0.57 16.44
C ILE A 250 12.41 -0.21 16.99
N ILE A 251 12.75 -1.29 16.29
CA ILE A 251 13.71 -2.29 16.77
C ILE A 251 14.81 -2.44 15.73
N ASN A 252 16.07 -2.43 16.18
CA ASN A 252 17.24 -2.68 15.34
C ASN A 252 17.22 -1.90 14.01
N SER A 253 16.86 -0.61 14.06
CA SER A 253 16.66 0.22 12.89
C SER A 253 17.53 1.47 12.93
N THR A 254 17.95 1.94 11.75
CA THR A 254 18.78 3.13 11.60
C THR A 254 17.95 4.32 11.13
N ILE A 255 18.00 5.44 11.86
CA ILE A 255 17.30 6.67 11.50
C ILE A 255 18.33 7.81 11.55
N THR A 256 18.82 8.22 10.39
CA THR A 256 19.93 9.16 10.30
C THR A 256 19.77 10.17 9.17
N ALA A 257 20.40 11.33 9.29
CA ALA A 257 20.40 12.38 8.28
C ALA A 257 19.00 12.83 7.81
N ASN A 258 17.96 12.64 8.63
CA ASN A 258 16.62 13.12 8.31
C ASN A 258 16.45 14.56 8.85
N TYR A 259 15.67 15.37 8.14
CA TYR A 259 15.59 16.80 8.42
C TYR A 259 14.17 17.35 8.36
N SER A 260 13.84 18.27 9.26
CA SER A 260 12.60 19.07 9.19
C SER A 260 12.92 20.56 9.27
N THR A 261 12.23 21.39 8.47
CA THR A 261 12.52 22.85 8.41
C THR A 261 12.18 23.60 9.68
N LYS A 262 11.20 23.16 10.44
CA LYS A 262 10.79 23.83 11.69
C LYS A 262 11.51 23.31 12.93
N ASN A 263 12.59 22.54 12.75
CA ASN A 263 13.41 21.98 13.83
C ASN A 263 12.62 21.14 14.85
N LEU A 264 11.52 20.51 14.42
CA LEU A 264 10.70 19.68 15.26
C LEU A 264 10.91 18.20 14.88
N GLY A 265 11.98 17.60 15.46
CA GLY A 265 12.35 16.20 15.25
C GLY A 265 12.88 15.91 13.85
N GLY A 266 14.20 15.95 13.66
CA GLY A 266 14.83 15.59 12.39
C GLY A 266 14.49 14.14 11.99
N GLY A 267 14.61 13.20 12.93
CA GLY A 267 14.26 11.78 12.69
C GLY A 267 12.80 11.50 12.99
N ILE A 268 12.46 11.39 14.27
CA ILE A 268 11.12 11.03 14.76
C ILE A 268 10.53 12.18 15.55
N PHE A 269 9.26 12.41 15.38
CA PHE A 269 8.48 13.31 16.23
C PHE A 269 7.19 12.62 16.67
N VAL A 270 7.00 12.59 17.98
CA VAL A 270 5.81 11.99 18.60
C VAL A 270 5.03 13.08 19.31
N CYS A 271 3.77 13.19 19.03
CA CYS A 271 2.88 14.14 19.66
C CYS A 271 1.60 13.46 20.18
N SER A 272 1.27 13.69 21.43
CA SER A 272 0.12 13.10 22.13
C SER A 272 -0.86 14.14 22.64
N ASN A 273 -1.04 15.27 21.98
CA ASN A 273 -2.03 16.28 22.40
C ASN A 273 -2.36 17.25 21.26
N THR A 274 -3.45 18.02 21.44
CA THR A 274 -3.83 19.12 20.54
C THR A 274 -2.77 20.24 20.50
N ASP A 275 -1.90 20.33 21.48
CA ASP A 275 -0.85 21.34 21.55
C ASP A 275 0.54 20.74 21.31
N CYS A 276 0.84 20.41 20.07
CA CYS A 276 2.19 20.07 19.63
C CYS A 276 3.05 21.34 19.38
N SER A 277 2.59 22.51 19.74
CA SER A 277 3.29 23.77 19.50
C SER A 277 4.31 24.11 20.58
N SER A 278 4.22 23.47 21.74
CA SER A 278 5.08 23.76 22.87
C SER A 278 5.80 22.53 23.38
N LYS A 279 7.11 22.59 23.24
CA LYS A 279 8.15 21.90 24.04
C LYS A 279 8.76 20.64 23.43
N LEU A 280 9.87 20.88 22.85
CA LEU A 280 11.10 20.17 23.22
C LEU A 280 12.03 21.18 23.88
#